data_4e9ecd94c8af377b5552928ab4f441c4
#
_entry.id   4e9ecd94c8af377b5552928ab4f441c4
#
_cell.length_a   1.000
_cell.length_b   1.000
_cell.length_c   1.000
_cell.angle_alpha   90.00
_cell.angle_beta   90.00
_cell.angle_gamma   90.00
#
_symmetry.space_group_name_H-M   'P 1'
#
loop_
_entity.id
_entity.type
_entity.pdbx_description
1 polymer ?
#
loop_
_entity_poly.entity_id
_entity_poly.type
_entity_poly.pdbx_seq_one_letter_code
_entity_poly.pdbx_strand_id
1 'polypeptide(L)'
;MLAKFFEPIRTIQSISFALALTYGTAAFAYDPLDCLDDIAKVDPEIVVGLATRLCSGAWTQEPVKCYLLISKADGGIPRGIAIDLCAGAVSSEKTVACYVKAGEERKLNRGLATTLCGAKKFEK
;
A
#
# COMPACT_ATOMS: atom_id res chain seq x y z
N MET A 1 -4.70 -82.74 7.53
CA MET A 1 -5.40 -81.53 8.02
C MET A 1 -4.40 -80.41 8.26
N LEU A 2 -4.27 -79.53 7.27
CA LEU A 2 -3.33 -78.45 7.36
C LEU A 2 -4.08 -77.16 7.75
N ALA A 3 -3.91 -76.75 8.94
CA ALA A 3 -4.37 -75.44 9.38
C ALA A 3 -3.41 -74.41 8.81
N LYS A 4 -3.84 -73.68 7.83
CA LYS A 4 -3.10 -72.54 7.33
C LYS A 4 -3.31 -71.38 8.28
N PHE A 5 -2.30 -71.07 9.03
CA PHE A 5 -2.29 -69.86 9.82
C PHE A 5 -2.03 -68.72 8.84
N PHE A 6 -3.07 -67.97 8.54
CA PHE A 6 -2.92 -66.65 7.96
C PHE A 6 -2.50 -65.68 9.05
N GLU A 7 -1.23 -65.34 9.08
CA GLU A 7 -0.80 -64.19 9.83
C GLU A 7 -1.24 -62.93 9.08
N PRO A 8 -2.01 -62.07 9.73
CA PRO A 8 -2.26 -60.79 9.16
C PRO A 8 -0.95 -59.99 9.19
N ILE A 9 -0.41 -59.73 8.05
CA ILE A 9 0.66 -58.75 7.92
C ILE A 9 0.09 -57.40 8.36
N ARG A 10 0.41 -57.02 9.59
CA ARG A 10 0.17 -55.67 10.07
C ARG A 10 1.17 -54.79 9.33
N THR A 11 0.75 -54.30 8.22
CA THR A 11 1.42 -53.12 7.62
C THR A 11 1.22 -51.97 8.60
N ILE A 12 2.23 -51.73 9.38
CA ILE A 12 2.34 -50.48 10.12
C ILE A 12 2.59 -49.45 9.06
N GLN A 13 1.51 -48.82 8.61
CA GLN A 13 1.64 -47.57 7.88
C GLN A 13 2.17 -46.58 8.87
N SER A 14 3.47 -46.35 8.80
CA SER A 14 4.05 -45.17 9.43
C SER A 14 3.43 -43.96 8.75
N ILE A 15 2.40 -43.44 9.38
CA ILE A 15 1.91 -42.13 9.01
C ILE A 15 3.00 -41.15 9.44
N SER A 16 3.90 -40.90 8.51
CA SER A 16 4.82 -39.78 8.63
C SER A 16 3.96 -38.53 8.61
N PHE A 17 3.60 -38.05 9.78
CA PHE A 17 3.14 -36.70 9.94
C PHE A 17 4.32 -35.83 9.53
N ALA A 18 4.37 -35.44 8.27
CA ALA A 18 5.17 -34.32 7.86
C ALA A 18 4.55 -33.11 8.57
N LEU A 19 5.16 -32.71 9.70
CA LEU A 19 4.94 -31.39 10.24
C LEU A 19 5.42 -30.44 9.12
N ALA A 20 4.49 -30.01 8.30
CA ALA A 20 4.69 -28.84 7.48
C ALA A 20 4.84 -27.69 8.45
N LEU A 21 6.07 -27.37 8.83
CA LEU A 21 6.41 -26.11 9.42
C LEU A 21 6.07 -25.07 8.35
N THR A 22 4.82 -24.64 8.36
CA THR A 22 4.47 -23.40 7.71
C THR A 22 5.25 -22.32 8.46
N TYR A 23 6.45 -22.02 7.96
CA TYR A 23 7.08 -20.76 8.29
C TYR A 23 6.09 -19.72 7.77
N GLY A 24 5.20 -19.26 8.66
CA GLY A 24 4.45 -18.07 8.40
C GLY A 24 5.49 -17.00 8.10
N THR A 25 5.64 -16.64 6.83
CA THR A 25 6.30 -15.40 6.50
C THR A 25 5.54 -14.34 7.27
N ALA A 26 6.18 -13.81 8.32
CA ALA A 26 5.66 -12.64 8.99
C ALA A 26 5.53 -11.59 7.87
N ALA A 27 4.29 -11.39 7.41
CA ALA A 27 4.00 -10.27 6.54
C ALA A 27 4.28 -9.04 7.38
N PHE A 28 5.46 -8.43 7.19
CA PHE A 28 5.74 -7.14 7.79
C PHE A 28 4.67 -6.19 7.27
N ALA A 29 3.83 -5.69 8.17
CA ALA A 29 2.86 -4.68 7.82
C ALA A 29 3.61 -3.48 7.23
N TYR A 30 3.04 -2.91 6.16
CA TYR A 30 3.57 -1.71 5.55
C TYR A 30 3.64 -0.59 6.60
N ASP A 31 4.75 0.12 6.62
CA ASP A 31 5.01 1.17 7.60
C ASP A 31 5.55 2.46 6.93
N PRO A 32 5.70 3.55 7.67
CA PRO A 32 6.22 4.80 7.12
C PRO A 32 7.62 4.71 6.52
N LEU A 33 8.46 3.78 6.96
CA LEU A 33 9.80 3.58 6.39
C LEU A 33 9.72 2.90 5.03
N ASP A 34 8.84 1.92 4.86
CA ASP A 34 8.54 1.33 3.55
C ASP A 34 8.04 2.39 2.56
N CYS A 35 7.22 3.32 3.04
CA CYS A 35 6.76 4.45 2.25
C CYS A 35 7.91 5.34 1.77
N LEU A 36 8.88 5.63 2.64
CA LEU A 36 10.08 6.39 2.24
C LEU A 36 10.87 5.70 1.13
N ASP A 37 11.03 4.39 1.23
CA ASP A 37 11.70 3.60 0.21
C ASP A 37 10.93 3.61 -1.11
N ASP A 38 9.62 3.49 -1.05
CA ASP A 38 8.76 3.49 -2.23
C ASP A 38 8.72 4.86 -2.93
N ILE A 39 8.62 5.95 -2.18
CA ILE A 39 8.60 7.29 -2.80
C ILE A 39 9.95 7.64 -3.43
N ALA A 40 11.05 7.17 -2.87
CA ALA A 40 12.37 7.37 -3.46
C ALA A 40 12.52 6.66 -4.82
N LYS A 41 11.81 5.57 -5.04
CA LYS A 41 11.76 4.87 -6.34
C LYS A 41 10.92 5.64 -7.37
N VAL A 42 9.83 6.25 -6.92
CA VAL A 42 8.91 7.01 -7.78
C VAL A 42 9.48 8.37 -8.15
N ASP A 43 10.09 9.05 -7.21
CA ASP A 43 10.71 10.37 -7.40
C ASP A 43 12.09 10.39 -6.72
N PRO A 44 13.15 9.96 -7.43
CA PRO A 44 14.51 9.92 -6.87
C PRO A 44 15.06 11.29 -6.44
N GLU A 45 14.48 12.37 -6.92
CA GLU A 45 14.91 13.75 -6.61
C GLU A 45 14.11 14.37 -5.45
N ILE A 46 13.17 13.63 -4.87
CA ILE A 46 12.38 14.17 -3.76
C ILE A 46 13.26 14.44 -2.55
N VAL A 47 13.15 15.63 -1.98
CA VAL A 47 13.88 15.95 -0.75
C VAL A 47 13.27 15.24 0.45
N VAL A 48 14.12 14.84 1.40
CA VAL A 48 13.72 14.01 2.55
C VAL A 48 12.58 14.63 3.37
N GLY A 49 12.54 15.95 3.52
CA GLY A 49 11.47 16.63 4.25
C GLY A 49 10.09 16.47 3.61
N LEU A 50 10.03 16.50 2.28
CA LEU A 50 8.79 16.27 1.53
C LEU A 50 8.38 14.81 1.57
N ALA A 51 9.33 13.89 1.40
CA ALA A 51 9.07 12.46 1.53
C ALA A 51 8.54 12.10 2.92
N THR A 52 9.14 12.65 3.96
CA THR A 52 8.68 12.46 5.34
C THR A 52 7.26 12.97 5.56
N ARG A 53 6.90 14.12 4.98
CA ARG A 53 5.52 14.64 5.06
C ARG A 53 4.52 13.73 4.37
N LEU A 54 4.86 13.20 3.20
CA LEU A 54 4.01 12.25 2.48
C LEU A 54 3.79 10.97 3.29
N CYS A 55 4.85 10.45 3.87
CA CYS A 55 4.89 9.14 4.51
C CYS A 55 4.52 9.15 5.99
N SER A 56 4.34 10.32 6.59
CA SER A 56 3.96 10.43 8.00
C SER A 56 2.65 9.70 8.28
N GLY A 57 2.72 8.69 9.16
CA GLY A 57 1.55 7.87 9.51
C GLY A 57 1.06 6.95 8.39
N ALA A 58 1.86 6.68 7.36
CA ALA A 58 1.47 5.80 6.27
C ALA A 58 1.52 4.32 6.70
N TRP A 59 0.40 3.64 6.59
CA TRP A 59 0.24 2.22 6.85
C TRP A 59 -0.12 1.42 5.60
N THR A 60 -0.19 2.08 4.47
CA THR A 60 -0.46 1.51 3.16
C THR A 60 0.34 2.24 2.09
N GLN A 61 0.42 1.66 0.90
CA GLN A 61 1.04 2.29 -0.27
C GLN A 61 0.20 3.43 -0.88
N GLU A 62 -1.00 3.68 -0.38
CA GLU A 62 -1.92 4.63 -1.01
C GLU A 62 -1.35 6.05 -1.14
N PRO A 63 -0.62 6.62 -0.16
CA PRO A 63 0.01 7.93 -0.35
C PRO A 63 0.99 7.98 -1.52
N VAL A 64 1.83 6.95 -1.69
CA VAL A 64 2.78 6.86 -2.81
C VAL A 64 2.07 6.65 -4.14
N LYS A 65 1.06 5.78 -4.18
CA LYS A 65 0.22 5.59 -5.38
C LYS A 65 -0.49 6.88 -5.77
N CYS A 66 -1.02 7.61 -4.80
CA CYS A 66 -1.63 8.92 -5.02
C CYS A 66 -0.64 9.90 -5.65
N TYR A 67 0.56 9.99 -5.10
CA TYR A 67 1.62 10.85 -5.64
C TYR A 67 1.95 10.50 -7.10
N LEU A 68 2.08 9.23 -7.41
CA LEU A 68 2.33 8.76 -8.78
C LEU A 68 1.17 9.10 -9.72
N LEU A 69 -0.07 8.85 -9.30
CA LEU A 69 -1.27 9.12 -10.10
C LEU A 69 -1.47 10.60 -10.35
N ILE A 70 -1.29 11.45 -9.33
CA ILE A 70 -1.45 12.90 -9.52
C ILE A 70 -0.36 13.50 -10.38
N SER A 71 0.86 12.98 -10.31
CA SER A 71 1.96 13.39 -11.16
C SER A 71 1.70 13.09 -12.65
N LYS A 72 0.93 12.04 -12.93
CA LYS A 72 0.49 11.70 -14.29
C LYS A 72 -0.73 12.51 -14.73
N ALA A 73 -1.68 12.73 -13.84
CA ALA A 73 -2.92 13.47 -14.14
C ALA A 73 -2.67 14.98 -14.29
N ASP A 74 -1.75 15.51 -13.51
CA ASP A 74 -1.33 16.92 -13.55
C ASP A 74 0.20 17.00 -13.55
N GLY A 75 0.81 16.87 -14.72
CA GLY A 75 2.26 16.79 -14.86
C GLY A 75 3.02 18.05 -14.42
N GLY A 76 2.35 19.18 -14.26
CA GLY A 76 2.92 20.42 -13.77
C GLY A 76 2.69 20.67 -12.28
N ILE A 77 2.10 19.72 -11.54
CA ILE A 77 1.81 19.92 -10.13
C ILE A 77 3.10 20.08 -9.32
N PRO A 78 3.23 21.14 -8.51
CA PRO A 78 4.36 21.26 -7.58
C PRO A 78 4.39 20.12 -6.57
N ARG A 79 5.59 19.61 -6.24
CA ARG A 79 5.75 18.50 -5.28
C ARG A 79 5.05 18.76 -3.95
N GLY A 80 5.18 19.95 -3.40
CA GLY A 80 4.54 20.30 -2.13
C GLY A 80 3.02 20.17 -2.18
N ILE A 81 2.40 20.59 -3.27
CA ILE A 81 0.94 20.46 -3.46
C ILE A 81 0.53 19.01 -3.64
N ALA A 82 1.28 18.23 -4.43
CA ALA A 82 1.03 16.80 -4.59
C ALA A 82 1.10 16.05 -3.24
N ILE A 83 2.05 16.41 -2.41
CA ILE A 83 2.20 15.83 -1.06
C ILE A 83 1.06 16.23 -0.15
N ASP A 84 0.64 17.48 -0.16
CA ASP A 84 -0.50 17.94 0.65
C ASP A 84 -1.80 17.27 0.22
N LEU A 85 -1.94 16.94 -1.06
CA LEU A 85 -3.07 16.16 -1.56
C LEU A 85 -3.01 14.70 -1.08
N CYS A 86 -1.85 14.08 -1.17
CA CYS A 86 -1.70 12.62 -1.07
C CYS A 86 -1.33 12.12 0.33
N ALA A 87 -0.75 12.96 1.18
CA ALA A 87 -0.42 12.56 2.55
C ALA A 87 -1.68 12.14 3.30
N GLY A 88 -1.64 10.93 3.89
CA GLY A 88 -2.80 10.36 4.59
C GLY A 88 -3.88 9.78 3.67
N ALA A 89 -3.64 9.70 2.36
CA ALA A 89 -4.62 9.13 1.43
C ALA A 89 -4.91 7.67 1.77
N VAL A 90 -6.18 7.32 1.84
CA VAL A 90 -6.67 5.95 2.04
C VAL A 90 -7.09 5.29 0.73
N SER A 91 -7.37 6.08 -0.28
CA SER A 91 -7.66 5.66 -1.65
C SER A 91 -7.04 6.66 -2.63
N SER A 92 -5.96 6.26 -3.25
CA SER A 92 -5.27 7.06 -4.26
C SER A 92 -6.20 7.45 -5.42
N GLU A 93 -6.99 6.50 -5.90
CA GLU A 93 -7.91 6.72 -7.01
C GLU A 93 -8.99 7.75 -6.69
N LYS A 94 -9.62 7.64 -5.52
CA LYS A 94 -10.66 8.58 -5.09
C LYS A 94 -10.10 9.98 -4.86
N THR A 95 -8.92 10.07 -4.25
CA THR A 95 -8.26 11.34 -3.98
C THR A 95 -7.92 12.07 -5.28
N VAL A 96 -7.33 11.36 -6.23
CA VAL A 96 -6.95 11.94 -7.52
C VAL A 96 -8.18 12.26 -8.37
N ALA A 97 -9.19 11.39 -8.38
CA ALA A 97 -10.45 11.65 -9.08
C ALA A 97 -11.15 12.91 -8.53
N CYS A 98 -11.17 13.09 -7.22
CA CYS A 98 -11.69 14.31 -6.58
C CYS A 98 -10.95 15.55 -7.08
N TYR A 99 -9.61 15.52 -7.07
CA TYR A 99 -8.78 16.64 -7.51
C TYR A 99 -9.04 17.01 -8.98
N VAL A 100 -9.04 16.03 -9.88
CA VAL A 100 -9.29 16.24 -11.31
C VAL A 100 -10.67 16.84 -11.54
N LYS A 101 -11.68 16.27 -10.90
CA LYS A 101 -13.06 16.74 -10.98
C LYS A 101 -13.24 18.16 -10.45
N ALA A 102 -12.57 18.47 -9.33
CA ALA A 102 -12.58 19.83 -8.76
C ALA A 102 -12.00 20.86 -9.73
N GLY A 103 -10.94 20.52 -10.45
CA GLY A 103 -10.35 21.39 -11.48
C GLY A 103 -11.21 21.50 -12.72
N GLU A 104 -11.70 20.39 -13.25
CA GLU A 104 -12.45 20.36 -14.52
C GLU A 104 -13.88 20.89 -14.39
N GLU A 105 -14.63 20.43 -13.40
CA GLU A 105 -16.04 20.77 -13.25
C GLU A 105 -16.29 22.04 -12.42
N ARG A 106 -15.44 22.29 -11.44
CA ARG A 106 -15.61 23.41 -10.50
C ARG A 106 -14.65 24.56 -10.75
N LYS A 107 -13.73 24.38 -11.69
CA LYS A 107 -12.71 25.39 -12.03
C LYS A 107 -11.86 25.85 -10.84
N LEU A 108 -11.67 24.97 -9.87
CA LEU A 108 -10.83 25.25 -8.73
C LEU A 108 -9.35 25.20 -9.12
N ASN A 109 -8.56 26.13 -8.59
CA ASN A 109 -7.11 26.05 -8.74
C ASN A 109 -6.52 24.89 -7.93
N ARG A 110 -5.25 24.57 -8.16
CA ARG A 110 -4.55 23.46 -7.49
C ARG A 110 -4.64 23.53 -5.97
N GLY A 111 -4.43 24.68 -5.38
CA GLY A 111 -4.50 24.87 -3.94
C GLY A 111 -5.88 24.58 -3.36
N LEU A 112 -6.93 25.09 -4.00
CA LEU A 112 -8.31 24.85 -3.56
C LEU A 112 -8.74 23.39 -3.78
N ALA A 113 -8.37 22.80 -4.89
CA ALA A 113 -8.64 21.38 -5.16
C ALA A 113 -7.95 20.47 -4.15
N THR A 114 -6.71 20.76 -3.81
CA THR A 114 -5.96 20.04 -2.77
C THR A 114 -6.59 20.24 -1.39
N THR A 115 -7.01 21.44 -1.08
CA THR A 115 -7.70 21.76 0.16
C THR A 115 -9.00 20.96 0.31
N LEU A 116 -9.73 20.81 -0.77
CA LEU A 116 -11.01 20.10 -0.79
C LEU A 116 -10.82 18.57 -0.73
N CYS A 117 -9.85 18.04 -1.48
CA CYS A 117 -9.71 16.60 -1.74
C CYS A 117 -8.65 15.92 -0.88
N GLY A 118 -7.77 16.67 -0.23
CA GLY A 118 -6.68 16.12 0.59
C GLY A 118 -7.18 15.47 1.88
N ALA A 119 -6.65 14.30 2.20
CA ALA A 119 -7.11 13.45 3.32
C ALA A 119 -6.83 14.05 4.71
N LYS A 120 -5.77 14.83 4.87
CA LYS A 120 -5.36 15.37 6.20
C LYS A 120 -6.36 16.29 6.89
N LYS A 121 -7.45 16.66 6.24
CA LYS A 121 -8.45 17.59 6.80
C LYS A 121 -9.58 16.90 7.54
N PHE A 122 -9.65 15.59 7.47
CA PHE A 122 -10.70 14.81 8.11
C PHE A 122 -10.27 14.20 9.45
N GLU A 123 -9.02 14.40 9.85
CA GLU A 123 -8.51 14.03 11.16
C GLU A 123 -8.60 15.25 12.11
N LYS A 124 -9.75 15.43 12.68
CA LYS A 124 -9.94 16.24 13.89
C LYS A 124 -10.60 15.43 14.97
#